data_ede29a6ce9521b599b4d82778a6e9065
#
_entry.id   ede29a6ce9521b599b4d82778a6e9065
#
_cell.length_a   1.000
_cell.length_b   1.000
_cell.length_c   1.000
_cell.angle_alpha   90.00
_cell.angle_beta   90.00
_cell.angle_gamma   90.00
#
_symmetry.space_group_name_H-M   'P 1'
#
loop_
_entity.id
_entity.type
_entity.pdbx_description
1 polymer ?
#
loop_
_entity_poly.entity_id
_entity_poly.type
_entity_poly.pdbx_seq_one_letter_code
_entity_poly.pdbx_strand_id
1 'polypeptide(L)'
;MKVGVLHPGTMGVSIAQSALDSGCDVFWASEGRGSNTRQRAARTGLIDLGTLERLCEECAVILSVCPPEFAADVAEAIAATGFTGIVADLNAVAPQRKAAFARLMSERRIRFADGGIIGLPTRTHGETTVFLSGEAAHDVAACLANGAIGASVLPGEAGRASALKILFAAYNKGSIALFVSLCAAARQYGVLDELQDQFAQRGVALATIQTQMLRAAPKAWRWIAEMHEISATLEAVDMPGEFHQAAATVFERLAHFKDTTDLDLSDVLASVGQRSSSLFQSG
;
A
#
# COMPACT_ATOMS: atom_id res chain seq x y z
N MET A 1 19.07 11.28 -14.67
CA MET A 1 19.33 9.90 -14.21
C MET A 1 18.25 8.99 -14.79
N LYS A 2 18.61 7.77 -15.26
CA LYS A 2 17.63 6.81 -15.78
C LYS A 2 16.99 6.02 -14.64
N VAL A 3 15.67 6.11 -14.53
CA VAL A 3 14.87 5.47 -13.47
C VAL A 3 13.81 4.56 -14.09
N GLY A 4 13.78 3.31 -13.69
CA GLY A 4 12.76 2.35 -14.09
C GLY A 4 11.62 2.30 -13.07
N VAL A 5 10.36 2.39 -13.51
CA VAL A 5 9.20 2.20 -12.64
C VAL A 5 8.49 0.92 -13.03
N LEU A 6 8.51 -0.05 -12.12
CA LEU A 6 7.77 -1.29 -12.27
C LEU A 6 6.32 -1.11 -11.81
N HIS A 7 5.40 -1.49 -12.69
CA HIS A 7 3.95 -1.44 -12.46
C HIS A 7 3.41 -0.01 -12.32
N PRO A 8 3.38 0.80 -13.42
CA PRO A 8 2.81 2.15 -13.41
C PRO A 8 1.27 2.11 -13.27
N GLY A 9 0.81 1.59 -12.13
CA GLY A 9 -0.54 1.69 -11.62
C GLY A 9 -0.85 3.12 -11.20
N THR A 10 -1.97 3.36 -10.50
CA THR A 10 -2.36 4.71 -10.08
C THR A 10 -1.29 5.37 -9.19
N MET A 11 -0.74 4.64 -8.22
CA MET A 11 0.36 5.15 -7.37
C MET A 11 1.68 5.19 -8.14
N GLY A 12 1.99 4.14 -8.91
CA GLY A 12 3.23 4.06 -9.68
C GLY A 12 3.41 5.22 -10.66
N VAL A 13 2.35 5.69 -11.34
CA VAL A 13 2.44 6.87 -12.23
C VAL A 13 2.61 8.18 -11.46
N SER A 14 2.12 8.29 -10.23
CA SER A 14 2.37 9.47 -9.39
C SER A 14 3.83 9.52 -8.94
N ILE A 15 4.43 8.38 -8.59
CA ILE A 15 5.88 8.26 -8.31
C ILE A 15 6.69 8.56 -9.57
N ALA A 16 6.32 7.98 -10.71
CA ALA A 16 6.99 8.23 -12.00
C ALA A 16 6.96 9.72 -12.40
N GLN A 17 5.82 10.39 -12.20
CA GLN A 17 5.71 11.82 -12.45
C GLN A 17 6.65 12.62 -11.55
N SER A 18 6.74 12.28 -10.27
CA SER A 18 7.67 12.96 -9.34
C SER A 18 9.14 12.76 -9.74
N ALA A 19 9.49 11.60 -10.31
CA ALA A 19 10.82 11.38 -10.85
C ALA A 19 11.07 12.21 -12.12
N LEU A 20 10.11 12.32 -13.03
CA LEU A 20 10.18 13.21 -14.20
C LEU A 20 10.34 14.67 -13.80
N ASP A 21 9.55 15.15 -12.84
CA ASP A 21 9.60 16.51 -12.32
C ASP A 21 10.95 16.81 -11.63
N SER A 22 11.62 15.77 -11.15
CA SER A 22 12.98 15.83 -10.58
C SER A 22 14.10 15.73 -11.64
N GLY A 23 13.76 15.74 -12.93
CA GLY A 23 14.72 15.73 -14.04
C GLY A 23 15.28 14.34 -14.36
N CYS A 24 14.60 13.27 -13.98
CA CYS A 24 14.97 11.91 -14.36
C CYS A 24 14.35 11.52 -15.71
N ASP A 25 15.05 10.69 -16.49
CA ASP A 25 14.46 9.97 -17.61
C ASP A 25 13.75 8.73 -17.06
N VAL A 26 12.44 8.61 -17.25
CA VAL A 26 11.65 7.54 -16.61
C VAL A 26 11.19 6.51 -17.62
N PHE A 27 11.55 5.28 -17.34
CA PHE A 27 11.30 4.09 -18.16
C PHE A 27 10.37 3.11 -17.44
N TRP A 28 9.76 2.20 -18.19
CA TRP A 28 8.95 1.13 -17.66
C TRP A 28 8.97 -0.11 -18.54
N ALA A 29 8.52 -1.26 -18.01
CA ALA A 29 8.40 -2.52 -18.74
C ALA A 29 6.91 -2.85 -18.98
N SER A 30 6.52 -2.99 -20.24
CA SER A 30 5.13 -3.20 -20.64
C SER A 30 4.71 -4.66 -20.77
N GLU A 31 5.66 -5.60 -20.72
CA GLU A 31 5.38 -7.02 -20.82
C GLU A 31 4.40 -7.49 -19.75
N GLY A 32 3.39 -8.25 -20.14
CA GLY A 32 2.35 -8.74 -19.23
C GLY A 32 1.40 -7.67 -18.67
N ARG A 33 1.45 -6.41 -19.14
CA ARG A 33 0.62 -5.30 -18.63
C ARG A 33 -0.63 -5.06 -19.47
N GLY A 34 -1.75 -4.88 -18.79
CA GLY A 34 -3.04 -4.59 -19.42
C GLY A 34 -3.12 -3.19 -20.04
N SER A 35 -4.13 -2.97 -20.90
CA SER A 35 -4.36 -1.73 -21.64
C SER A 35 -4.43 -0.49 -20.75
N ASN A 36 -5.09 -0.58 -19.60
CA ASN A 36 -5.22 0.56 -18.67
C ASN A 36 -3.85 1.01 -18.11
N THR A 37 -2.92 0.08 -17.86
CA THR A 37 -1.58 0.41 -17.39
C THR A 37 -0.76 1.04 -18.52
N ARG A 38 -0.81 0.48 -19.73
CA ARG A 38 -0.17 1.05 -20.92
C ARG A 38 -0.65 2.48 -21.20
N GLN A 39 -1.95 2.72 -21.12
CA GLN A 39 -2.52 4.05 -21.32
C GLN A 39 -2.07 5.05 -20.25
N ARG A 40 -2.00 4.64 -18.97
CA ARG A 40 -1.46 5.50 -17.90
C ARG A 40 0.00 5.86 -18.12
N ALA A 41 0.83 4.87 -18.43
CA ALA A 41 2.25 5.08 -18.72
C ALA A 41 2.46 6.05 -19.89
N ALA A 42 1.73 5.85 -21.00
CA ALA A 42 1.79 6.73 -22.17
C ALA A 42 1.35 8.18 -21.85
N ARG A 43 0.27 8.36 -21.10
CA ARG A 43 -0.21 9.70 -20.67
C ARG A 43 0.78 10.42 -19.75
N THR A 44 1.60 9.67 -19.01
CA THR A 44 2.63 10.22 -18.13
C THR A 44 3.96 10.46 -18.88
N GLY A 45 4.07 10.00 -20.13
CA GLY A 45 5.28 10.18 -20.94
C GLY A 45 6.39 9.19 -20.59
N LEU A 46 6.07 8.03 -20.03
CA LEU A 46 7.07 7.00 -19.69
C LEU A 46 7.57 6.30 -20.95
N ILE A 47 8.86 6.07 -21.04
CA ILE A 47 9.50 5.38 -22.16
C ILE A 47 9.40 3.86 -21.94
N ASP A 48 8.79 3.16 -22.88
CA ASP A 48 8.58 1.71 -22.80
C ASP A 48 9.83 0.97 -23.30
N LEU A 49 10.40 0.13 -22.44
CA LEU A 49 11.53 -0.75 -22.78
C LEU A 49 11.09 -2.21 -23.04
N GLY A 50 9.81 -2.50 -22.88
CA GLY A 50 9.23 -3.81 -23.13
C GLY A 50 9.38 -4.77 -21.96
N THR A 51 10.60 -5.22 -21.63
CA THR A 51 10.85 -6.27 -20.63
C THR A 51 11.56 -5.78 -19.38
N LEU A 52 11.54 -6.59 -18.31
CA LEU A 52 12.26 -6.32 -17.07
C LEU A 52 13.78 -6.29 -17.30
N GLU A 53 14.29 -7.22 -18.09
CA GLU A 53 15.73 -7.33 -18.39
C GLU A 53 16.24 -6.03 -19.02
N ARG A 54 15.56 -5.53 -20.06
CA ARG A 54 15.93 -4.26 -20.70
C ARG A 54 15.82 -3.07 -19.77
N LEU A 55 14.83 -3.09 -18.85
CA LEU A 55 14.70 -2.05 -17.85
C LEU A 55 15.91 -2.06 -16.89
N CYS A 56 16.34 -3.24 -16.47
CA CYS A 56 17.51 -3.42 -15.62
C CYS A 56 18.84 -3.09 -16.34
N GLU A 57 18.94 -3.35 -17.64
CA GLU A 57 20.13 -2.98 -18.46
C GLU A 57 20.26 -1.46 -18.61
N GLU A 58 19.15 -0.74 -18.74
CA GLU A 58 19.16 0.68 -19.10
C GLU A 58 19.11 1.62 -17.89
N CYS A 59 18.53 1.21 -16.76
CA CYS A 59 18.25 2.07 -15.63
C CYS A 59 19.31 1.92 -14.53
N ALA A 60 19.59 3.01 -13.82
CA ALA A 60 20.44 3.00 -12.63
C ALA A 60 19.63 2.72 -11.35
N VAL A 61 18.36 3.05 -11.35
CA VAL A 61 17.44 2.88 -10.22
C VAL A 61 16.16 2.22 -10.70
N ILE A 62 15.69 1.19 -9.98
CA ILE A 62 14.39 0.55 -10.20
C ILE A 62 13.47 0.84 -9.01
N LEU A 63 12.32 1.44 -9.26
CA LEU A 63 11.27 1.69 -8.27
C LEU A 63 10.16 0.64 -8.43
N SER A 64 9.99 -0.22 -7.44
CA SER A 64 8.94 -1.24 -7.41
C SER A 64 7.70 -0.72 -6.68
N VAL A 65 6.55 -0.67 -7.38
CA VAL A 65 5.26 -0.22 -6.84
C VAL A 65 4.18 -1.22 -7.28
N CYS A 66 3.97 -2.29 -6.52
CA CYS A 66 3.01 -3.34 -6.81
C CYS A 66 2.17 -3.70 -5.56
N PRO A 67 1.12 -4.51 -5.68
CA PRO A 67 0.44 -5.08 -4.53
C PRO A 67 1.39 -5.94 -3.67
N PRO A 68 1.21 -5.99 -2.33
CA PRO A 68 2.11 -6.68 -1.40
C PRO A 68 2.37 -8.16 -1.72
N GLU A 69 1.37 -8.86 -2.25
CA GLU A 69 1.44 -10.27 -2.62
C GLU A 69 2.49 -10.55 -3.72
N PHE A 70 2.76 -9.59 -4.59
CA PHE A 70 3.72 -9.73 -5.70
C PHE A 70 5.11 -9.19 -5.39
N ALA A 71 5.32 -8.59 -4.22
CA ALA A 71 6.57 -7.90 -3.92
C ALA A 71 7.78 -8.85 -3.89
N ALA A 72 7.61 -10.07 -3.39
CA ALA A 72 8.68 -11.07 -3.36
C ALA A 72 9.07 -11.52 -4.77
N ASP A 73 8.08 -11.89 -5.60
CA ASP A 73 8.32 -12.34 -6.98
C ASP A 73 9.05 -11.27 -7.79
N VAL A 74 8.68 -9.99 -7.59
CA VAL A 74 9.35 -8.86 -8.25
C VAL A 74 10.78 -8.70 -7.76
N ALA A 75 11.03 -8.82 -6.47
CA ALA A 75 12.39 -8.74 -5.91
C ALA A 75 13.28 -9.86 -6.45
N GLU A 76 12.78 -11.10 -6.47
CA GLU A 76 13.49 -12.27 -7.02
C GLU A 76 13.74 -12.12 -8.52
N ALA A 77 12.76 -11.66 -9.28
CA ALA A 77 12.91 -11.43 -10.72
C ALA A 77 14.02 -10.40 -11.01
N ILE A 78 14.05 -9.26 -10.28
CA ILE A 78 15.14 -8.27 -10.44
C ILE A 78 16.49 -8.89 -10.07
N ALA A 79 16.57 -9.61 -8.95
CA ALA A 79 17.81 -10.24 -8.49
C ALA A 79 18.36 -11.28 -9.48
N ALA A 80 17.52 -11.86 -10.33
CA ALA A 80 17.89 -12.84 -11.36
C ALA A 80 18.41 -12.20 -12.66
N THR A 81 18.18 -10.89 -12.91
CA THR A 81 18.61 -10.21 -14.16
C THR A 81 20.11 -9.89 -14.23
N GLY A 82 20.84 -9.99 -13.11
CA GLY A 82 22.22 -9.51 -13.03
C GLY A 82 22.35 -7.99 -12.86
N PHE A 83 21.25 -7.29 -12.54
CA PHE A 83 21.25 -5.87 -12.21
C PHE A 83 22.22 -5.53 -11.07
N THR A 84 22.90 -4.40 -11.16
CA THR A 84 23.89 -3.95 -10.14
C THR A 84 23.65 -2.53 -9.64
N GLY A 85 22.50 -1.95 -9.99
CA GLY A 85 22.13 -0.59 -9.58
C GLY A 85 21.44 -0.53 -8.22
N ILE A 86 20.43 0.34 -8.12
CA ILE A 86 19.64 0.55 -6.92
C ILE A 86 18.22 0.02 -7.13
N VAL A 87 17.71 -0.76 -6.18
CA VAL A 87 16.31 -1.16 -6.10
C VAL A 87 15.65 -0.47 -4.91
N ALA A 88 14.57 0.25 -5.14
CA ALA A 88 13.69 0.73 -4.10
C ALA A 88 12.37 -0.06 -4.14
N ASP A 89 12.08 -0.79 -3.08
CA ASP A 89 10.78 -1.43 -2.91
C ASP A 89 9.87 -0.51 -2.10
N LEU A 90 8.84 0.06 -2.76
CA LEU A 90 7.90 1.02 -2.18
C LEU A 90 6.56 0.36 -1.79
N ASN A 91 6.53 -0.97 -1.73
CA ASN A 91 5.32 -1.74 -1.47
C ASN A 91 4.99 -1.81 0.03
N ALA A 92 3.72 -1.99 0.36
CA ALA A 92 3.26 -2.06 1.75
C ALA A 92 3.40 -3.49 2.29
N VAL A 93 4.62 -3.93 2.56
CA VAL A 93 4.95 -5.24 3.12
C VAL A 93 5.60 -5.11 4.49
N ALA A 94 5.53 -6.16 5.30
CA ALA A 94 6.08 -6.18 6.67
C ALA A 94 7.60 -5.89 6.69
N PRO A 95 8.11 -5.21 7.74
CA PRO A 95 9.53 -4.86 7.86
C PRO A 95 10.49 -6.04 7.72
N GLN A 96 10.10 -7.21 8.21
CA GLN A 96 10.89 -8.43 8.13
C GLN A 96 11.09 -8.91 6.68
N ARG A 97 10.06 -8.76 5.85
CA ARG A 97 10.14 -9.06 4.42
C ARG A 97 11.07 -8.07 3.71
N LYS A 98 11.03 -6.78 4.10
CA LYS A 98 11.97 -5.76 3.56
C LYS A 98 13.42 -6.07 3.94
N ALA A 99 13.66 -6.50 5.18
CA ALA A 99 14.98 -6.95 5.60
C ALA A 99 15.44 -8.20 4.81
N ALA A 100 14.52 -9.11 4.48
CA ALA A 100 14.83 -10.25 3.60
C ALA A 100 15.15 -9.79 2.17
N PHE A 101 14.40 -8.85 1.60
CA PHE A 101 14.71 -8.26 0.29
C PHE A 101 16.07 -7.55 0.28
N ALA A 102 16.39 -6.79 1.33
CA ALA A 102 17.69 -6.14 1.47
C ALA A 102 18.85 -7.15 1.45
N ARG A 103 18.70 -8.29 2.16
CA ARG A 103 19.70 -9.38 2.13
C ARG A 103 19.83 -9.98 0.72
N LEU A 104 18.71 -10.34 0.08
CA LEU A 104 18.71 -10.88 -1.28
C LEU A 104 19.42 -9.94 -2.25
N MET A 105 19.14 -8.63 -2.18
CA MET A 105 19.77 -7.63 -3.04
C MET A 105 21.27 -7.51 -2.75
N SER A 106 21.67 -7.49 -1.48
CA SER A 106 23.07 -7.43 -1.08
C SER A 106 23.89 -8.62 -1.59
N GLU A 107 23.34 -9.84 -1.53
CA GLU A 107 23.97 -11.05 -2.10
C GLU A 107 24.23 -10.94 -3.61
N ARG A 108 23.47 -10.11 -4.30
CA ARG A 108 23.58 -9.82 -5.74
C ARG A 108 24.33 -8.51 -6.05
N ARG A 109 24.90 -7.85 -5.03
CA ARG A 109 25.56 -6.54 -5.14
C ARG A 109 24.65 -5.43 -5.66
N ILE A 110 23.35 -5.53 -5.38
CA ILE A 110 22.33 -4.54 -5.66
C ILE A 110 22.13 -3.71 -4.40
N ARG A 111 22.24 -2.40 -4.50
CA ARG A 111 21.95 -1.48 -3.39
C ARG A 111 20.44 -1.38 -3.18
N PHE A 112 20.00 -1.38 -1.94
CA PHE A 112 18.58 -1.44 -1.62
C PHE A 112 18.10 -0.24 -0.79
N ALA A 113 16.90 0.25 -1.13
CA ALA A 113 16.13 1.16 -0.31
C ALA A 113 14.76 0.54 0.01
N ASP A 114 14.43 0.47 1.28
CA ASP A 114 13.07 0.23 1.76
C ASP A 114 12.28 1.51 1.67
N GLY A 115 11.06 1.45 1.13
CA GLY A 115 10.15 2.57 1.03
C GLY A 115 8.74 2.25 1.49
N GLY A 116 8.12 3.26 2.12
CA GLY A 116 6.73 3.24 2.53
C GLY A 116 6.01 4.51 2.07
N ILE A 117 4.95 4.37 1.28
CA ILE A 117 4.17 5.51 0.77
C ILE A 117 3.02 5.80 1.71
N ILE A 118 2.96 7.01 2.27
CA ILE A 118 1.85 7.50 3.09
C ILE A 118 1.17 8.64 2.36
N GLY A 119 -0.09 8.45 2.00
CA GLY A 119 -0.93 9.38 1.23
C GLY A 119 -1.64 8.69 0.07
N LEU A 120 -2.33 9.47 -0.72
CA LEU A 120 -3.07 9.04 -1.92
C LEU A 120 -2.27 9.35 -3.19
N PRO A 121 -2.55 8.68 -4.32
CA PRO A 121 -2.03 9.12 -5.61
C PRO A 121 -2.38 10.58 -5.84
N THR A 122 -1.36 11.43 -6.02
CA THR A 122 -1.57 12.89 -6.10
C THR A 122 -0.62 13.53 -7.10
N ARG A 123 -0.99 14.73 -7.53
CA ARG A 123 -0.14 15.71 -8.23
C ARG A 123 0.01 17.00 -7.41
N THR A 124 -0.51 17.02 -6.20
CA THR A 124 -0.46 18.15 -5.27
C THR A 124 0.67 17.93 -4.26
N HIS A 125 1.52 18.93 -4.09
CA HIS A 125 2.62 18.87 -3.13
C HIS A 125 2.10 18.75 -1.68
N GLY A 126 2.79 17.94 -0.88
CA GLY A 126 2.55 17.82 0.56
C GLY A 126 1.44 16.84 0.96
N GLU A 127 0.69 16.27 0.01
CA GLU A 127 -0.38 15.31 0.33
C GLU A 127 0.13 13.86 0.48
N THR A 128 1.27 13.55 -0.13
CA THR A 128 1.84 12.21 -0.11
C THR A 128 3.34 12.27 0.08
N THR A 129 3.85 11.41 0.95
CA THR A 129 5.28 11.27 1.24
C THR A 129 5.72 9.84 1.07
N VAL A 130 6.85 9.64 0.42
CA VAL A 130 7.62 8.39 0.42
C VAL A 130 8.63 8.47 1.56
N PHE A 131 8.46 7.67 2.58
CA PHE A 131 9.49 7.45 3.60
C PHE A 131 10.45 6.39 3.09
N LEU A 132 11.74 6.62 3.27
CA LEU A 132 12.81 5.75 2.77
C LEU A 132 13.78 5.39 3.89
N SER A 133 14.30 4.16 3.90
CA SER A 133 15.36 3.71 4.81
C SER A 133 16.28 2.72 4.12
N GLY A 134 17.45 2.44 4.71
CA GLY A 134 18.47 1.58 4.12
C GLY A 134 19.55 2.37 3.36
N GLU A 135 20.55 1.66 2.86
CA GLU A 135 21.79 2.25 2.32
C GLU A 135 21.59 3.15 1.10
N ALA A 136 20.59 2.86 0.26
CA ALA A 136 20.30 3.62 -0.96
C ALA A 136 19.20 4.68 -0.79
N ALA A 137 18.71 4.92 0.45
CA ALA A 137 17.58 5.81 0.72
C ALA A 137 17.79 7.25 0.20
N HIS A 138 18.99 7.80 0.37
CA HIS A 138 19.32 9.16 -0.10
C HIS A 138 19.36 9.27 -1.62
N ASP A 139 19.88 8.26 -2.31
CA ASP A 139 19.92 8.25 -3.77
C ASP A 139 18.50 8.20 -4.35
N VAL A 140 17.62 7.39 -3.76
CA VAL A 140 16.22 7.29 -4.17
C VAL A 140 15.46 8.58 -3.84
N ALA A 141 15.71 9.20 -2.69
CA ALA A 141 15.11 10.49 -2.33
C ALA A 141 15.47 11.59 -3.34
N ALA A 142 16.72 11.61 -3.85
CA ALA A 142 17.16 12.55 -4.87
C ALA A 142 16.36 12.40 -6.18
N CYS A 143 15.92 11.18 -6.53
CA CYS A 143 15.09 10.95 -7.71
C CYS A 143 13.66 11.54 -7.58
N LEU A 144 13.23 11.93 -6.38
CA LEU A 144 11.87 12.42 -6.10
C LEU A 144 11.87 13.86 -5.54
N ALA A 145 13.02 14.53 -5.50
CA ALA A 145 13.24 15.75 -4.73
C ALA A 145 12.35 16.94 -5.14
N ASN A 146 12.00 17.05 -6.42
CA ASN A 146 11.24 18.20 -6.96
C ASN A 146 9.81 17.83 -7.39
N GLY A 147 9.39 16.59 -7.15
CA GLY A 147 8.07 16.12 -7.52
C GLY A 147 6.99 16.48 -6.50
N ALA A 148 5.73 16.28 -6.88
CA ALA A 148 4.58 16.49 -5.98
C ALA A 148 4.60 15.52 -4.78
N ILE A 149 5.15 14.32 -4.95
CA ILE A 149 5.34 13.37 -3.87
C ILE A 149 6.66 13.67 -3.18
N GLY A 150 6.59 14.07 -1.91
CA GLY A 150 7.77 14.31 -1.09
C GLY A 150 8.51 13.03 -0.74
N ALA A 151 9.84 13.13 -0.55
CA ALA A 151 10.65 12.04 -0.02
C ALA A 151 11.26 12.43 1.33
N SER A 152 11.22 11.51 2.30
CA SER A 152 11.78 11.69 3.63
C SER A 152 12.62 10.47 4.00
N VAL A 153 13.90 10.68 4.33
CA VAL A 153 14.81 9.61 4.72
C VAL A 153 14.78 9.40 6.22
N LEU A 154 14.50 8.19 6.63
CA LEU A 154 14.60 7.73 8.02
C LEU A 154 15.99 7.12 8.23
N PRO A 155 16.74 7.55 9.25
CA PRO A 155 18.05 6.99 9.52
C PRO A 155 17.93 5.51 9.94
N GLY A 156 18.85 4.67 9.45
CA GLY A 156 18.96 3.26 9.82
C GLY A 156 18.70 2.30 8.66
N GLU A 157 18.58 1.02 9.00
CA GLU A 157 18.50 -0.08 8.04
C GLU A 157 17.14 -0.17 7.36
N ALA A 158 17.07 -1.00 6.29
CA ALA A 158 15.83 -1.35 5.62
C ALA A 158 14.83 -2.01 6.58
N GLY A 159 13.55 -1.67 6.44
CA GLY A 159 12.47 -2.09 7.33
C GLY A 159 11.87 -0.93 8.15
N ARG A 160 12.62 0.16 8.38
CA ARG A 160 12.12 1.29 9.20
C ARG A 160 11.03 2.11 8.49
N ALA A 161 11.19 2.36 7.19
CA ALA A 161 10.17 3.06 6.39
C ALA A 161 8.90 2.22 6.28
N SER A 162 9.05 0.92 6.07
CA SER A 162 7.92 -0.02 6.06
C SER A 162 7.25 -0.13 7.42
N ALA A 163 8.00 -0.17 8.52
CA ALA A 163 7.42 -0.16 9.87
C ALA A 163 6.53 1.06 10.09
N LEU A 164 7.03 2.26 9.77
CA LEU A 164 6.24 3.49 9.87
C LEU A 164 4.96 3.41 9.02
N LYS A 165 5.08 2.98 7.75
CA LYS A 165 3.93 2.83 6.83
C LYS A 165 2.91 1.84 7.36
N ILE A 166 3.35 0.68 7.81
CA ILE A 166 2.48 -0.40 8.30
C ILE A 166 1.77 0.03 9.59
N LEU A 167 2.47 0.61 10.56
CA LEU A 167 1.87 1.08 11.81
C LEU A 167 0.88 2.24 11.58
N PHE A 168 1.19 3.15 10.65
CA PHE A 168 0.24 4.19 10.26
C PHE A 168 -1.02 3.60 9.58
N ALA A 169 -0.84 2.58 8.73
CA ALA A 169 -1.96 1.87 8.11
C ALA A 169 -2.79 1.08 9.14
N ALA A 170 -2.15 0.52 10.17
CA ALA A 170 -2.80 -0.15 11.29
C ALA A 170 -3.83 0.76 11.97
N TYR A 171 -3.42 1.99 12.30
CA TYR A 171 -4.31 2.98 12.87
C TYR A 171 -5.46 3.33 11.91
N ASN A 172 -5.14 3.76 10.69
CA ASN A 172 -6.17 4.28 9.77
C ASN A 172 -7.20 3.24 9.36
N LYS A 173 -6.77 2.03 9.00
CA LYS A 173 -7.66 0.98 8.49
C LYS A 173 -8.25 0.16 9.63
N GLY A 174 -7.46 -0.13 10.65
CA GLY A 174 -7.94 -0.80 11.86
C GLY A 174 -9.07 -0.01 12.53
N SER A 175 -8.94 1.31 12.62
CA SER A 175 -10.01 2.18 13.15
C SER A 175 -11.30 2.08 12.32
N ILE A 176 -11.21 2.04 11.00
CA ILE A 176 -12.38 1.88 10.12
C ILE A 176 -13.06 0.52 10.40
N ALA A 177 -12.29 -0.57 10.45
CA ALA A 177 -12.83 -1.90 10.75
C ALA A 177 -13.49 -1.95 12.12
N LEU A 178 -12.88 -1.32 13.14
CA LEU A 178 -13.44 -1.20 14.48
C LEU A 178 -14.79 -0.48 14.48
N PHE A 179 -14.84 0.72 13.89
CA PHE A 179 -16.07 1.53 13.88
C PHE A 179 -17.18 0.88 13.06
N VAL A 180 -16.87 0.25 11.92
CA VAL A 180 -17.86 -0.52 11.14
C VAL A 180 -18.46 -1.64 12.00
N SER A 181 -17.62 -2.37 12.74
CA SER A 181 -18.06 -3.46 13.61
C SER A 181 -18.93 -2.96 14.75
N LEU A 182 -18.55 -1.86 15.42
CA LEU A 182 -19.32 -1.27 16.51
C LEU A 182 -20.69 -0.78 16.03
N CYS A 183 -20.74 -0.07 14.89
CA CYS A 183 -22.00 0.42 14.33
C CYS A 183 -22.90 -0.74 13.88
N ALA A 184 -22.34 -1.79 13.27
CA ALA A 184 -23.10 -2.97 12.86
C ALA A 184 -23.69 -3.71 14.08
N ALA A 185 -22.92 -3.88 15.15
CA ALA A 185 -23.38 -4.48 16.39
C ALA A 185 -24.45 -3.61 17.07
N ALA A 186 -24.22 -2.31 17.20
CA ALA A 186 -25.18 -1.38 17.81
C ALA A 186 -26.52 -1.37 17.06
N ARG A 187 -26.48 -1.47 15.72
CA ARG A 187 -27.71 -1.62 14.91
C ARG A 187 -28.49 -2.90 15.28
N GLN A 188 -27.78 -4.03 15.45
CA GLN A 188 -28.41 -5.30 15.83
C GLN A 188 -29.02 -5.26 17.24
N TYR A 189 -28.39 -4.53 18.16
CA TYR A 189 -28.93 -4.33 19.52
C TYR A 189 -29.99 -3.21 19.61
N GLY A 190 -30.22 -2.46 18.51
CA GLY A 190 -31.19 -1.35 18.50
C GLY A 190 -30.75 -0.12 19.30
N VAL A 191 -29.44 0.12 19.45
CA VAL A 191 -28.81 1.22 20.22
C VAL A 191 -27.87 2.07 19.39
N LEU A 192 -28.04 2.10 18.06
CA LEU A 192 -27.13 2.81 17.17
C LEU A 192 -27.18 4.32 17.40
N ASP A 193 -28.37 4.89 17.59
CA ASP A 193 -28.53 6.33 17.76
C ASP A 193 -27.92 6.78 19.10
N GLU A 194 -28.15 6.01 20.19
CA GLU A 194 -27.55 6.31 21.50
C GLU A 194 -26.01 6.19 21.47
N LEU A 195 -25.48 5.21 20.74
CA LEU A 195 -24.03 5.10 20.56
C LEU A 195 -23.46 6.30 19.79
N GLN A 196 -24.18 6.78 18.77
CA GLN A 196 -23.80 7.97 18.00
C GLN A 196 -23.77 9.22 18.88
N ASP A 197 -24.79 9.40 19.71
CA ASP A 197 -24.87 10.52 20.67
C ASP A 197 -23.72 10.49 21.66
N GLN A 198 -23.36 9.31 22.18
CA GLN A 198 -22.22 9.17 23.09
C GLN A 198 -20.88 9.51 22.42
N PHE A 199 -20.70 9.14 21.15
CA PHE A 199 -19.51 9.53 20.38
C PHE A 199 -19.46 11.04 20.14
N ALA A 200 -20.57 11.64 19.74
CA ALA A 200 -20.67 13.08 19.51
C ALA A 200 -20.33 13.90 20.79
N GLN A 201 -20.84 13.50 21.96
CA GLN A 201 -20.54 14.14 23.25
C GLN A 201 -19.05 14.08 23.60
N ARG A 202 -18.30 13.10 23.08
CA ARG A 202 -16.85 12.94 23.27
C ARG A 202 -16.00 13.55 22.13
N GLY A 203 -16.63 14.29 21.23
CA GLY A 203 -15.94 14.95 20.10
C GLY A 203 -15.51 13.99 18.99
N VAL A 204 -16.04 12.75 18.96
CA VAL A 204 -15.80 11.82 17.85
C VAL A 204 -16.73 12.16 16.70
N ALA A 205 -16.17 12.66 15.60
CA ALA A 205 -16.94 13.09 14.42
C ALA A 205 -17.44 11.86 13.63
N LEU A 206 -18.52 11.26 14.08
CA LEU A 206 -19.06 10.02 13.51
C LEU A 206 -19.47 10.16 12.05
N ALA A 207 -20.00 11.30 11.61
CA ALA A 207 -20.31 11.57 10.22
C ALA A 207 -19.08 11.46 9.31
N THR A 208 -17.92 11.91 9.79
CA THR A 208 -16.63 11.74 9.07
C THR A 208 -16.27 10.27 8.97
N ILE A 209 -16.45 9.51 10.06
CA ILE A 209 -16.15 8.07 10.10
C ILE A 209 -17.09 7.31 9.16
N GLN A 210 -18.38 7.61 9.16
CA GLN A 210 -19.36 7.01 8.24
C GLN A 210 -19.00 7.27 6.77
N THR A 211 -18.57 8.49 6.46
CA THR A 211 -18.06 8.83 5.12
C THR A 211 -16.83 8.00 4.78
N GLN A 212 -15.92 7.77 5.73
CA GLN A 212 -14.75 6.91 5.54
C GLN A 212 -15.14 5.45 5.32
N MET A 213 -16.13 4.93 6.04
CA MET A 213 -16.65 3.56 5.85
C MET A 213 -17.19 3.37 4.44
N LEU A 214 -18.00 4.30 3.92
CA LEU A 214 -18.55 4.25 2.56
C LEU A 214 -17.43 4.31 1.49
N ARG A 215 -16.41 5.13 1.70
CA ARG A 215 -15.25 5.21 0.81
C ARG A 215 -14.34 3.99 0.88
N ALA A 216 -14.36 3.29 2.00
CA ALA A 216 -13.55 2.11 2.27
C ALA A 216 -14.14 0.84 1.66
N ALA A 217 -15.46 0.64 1.74
CA ALA A 217 -16.13 -0.58 1.34
C ALA A 217 -15.78 -1.05 -0.10
N PRO A 218 -15.77 -0.20 -1.15
CA PRO A 218 -15.37 -0.61 -2.51
C PRO A 218 -13.91 -1.01 -2.64
N LYS A 219 -13.08 -0.69 -1.65
CA LYS A 219 -11.63 -0.95 -1.62
C LYS A 219 -11.25 -2.02 -0.59
N ALA A 220 -12.20 -2.49 0.21
CA ALA A 220 -11.97 -3.40 1.34
C ALA A 220 -11.18 -4.65 0.93
N TRP A 221 -11.48 -5.21 -0.23
CA TRP A 221 -10.79 -6.39 -0.77
C TRP A 221 -9.26 -6.24 -0.85
N ARG A 222 -8.74 -5.03 -1.06
CA ARG A 222 -7.30 -4.75 -1.11
C ARG A 222 -6.67 -4.73 0.28
N TRP A 223 -7.47 -4.45 1.31
CA TRP A 223 -6.97 -4.25 2.65
C TRP A 223 -6.84 -5.53 3.45
N ILE A 224 -7.44 -6.63 2.98
CA ILE A 224 -7.36 -7.95 3.63
C ILE A 224 -5.88 -8.36 3.79
N ALA A 225 -5.14 -8.42 2.68
CA ALA A 225 -3.72 -8.76 2.70
C ALA A 225 -2.89 -7.76 3.54
N GLU A 226 -3.24 -6.47 3.50
CA GLU A 226 -2.55 -5.45 4.29
C GLU A 226 -2.79 -5.62 5.80
N MET A 227 -3.97 -6.08 6.22
CA MET A 227 -4.23 -6.42 7.63
C MET A 227 -3.37 -7.59 8.11
N HIS A 228 -3.15 -8.59 7.27
CA HIS A 228 -2.23 -9.70 7.59
C HIS A 228 -0.77 -9.23 7.70
N GLU A 229 -0.32 -8.33 6.83
CA GLU A 229 1.03 -7.72 6.95
C GLU A 229 1.18 -6.91 8.24
N ILE A 230 0.11 -6.21 8.68
CA ILE A 230 0.10 -5.49 9.96
C ILE A 230 0.17 -6.46 11.14
N SER A 231 -0.64 -7.53 11.13
CA SER A 231 -0.61 -8.57 12.16
C SER A 231 0.80 -9.14 12.31
N ALA A 232 1.39 -9.61 11.22
CA ALA A 232 2.75 -10.15 11.21
C ALA A 232 3.81 -9.13 11.69
N THR A 233 3.62 -7.83 11.38
CA THR A 233 4.51 -6.77 11.84
C THR A 233 4.46 -6.59 13.36
N LEU A 234 3.28 -6.66 13.96
CA LEU A 234 3.09 -6.56 15.40
C LEU A 234 3.64 -7.80 16.13
N GLU A 235 3.31 -8.98 15.63
CA GLU A 235 3.76 -10.27 16.18
C GLU A 235 5.30 -10.40 16.21
N ALA A 236 5.97 -9.82 15.20
CA ALA A 236 7.42 -9.85 15.14
C ALA A 236 8.15 -9.02 16.22
N VAL A 237 7.41 -8.20 16.95
CA VAL A 237 7.91 -7.42 18.09
C VAL A 237 7.13 -7.76 19.38
N ASP A 238 6.60 -8.98 19.45
CA ASP A 238 5.87 -9.53 20.59
C ASP A 238 4.60 -8.74 20.97
N MET A 239 3.99 -8.04 19.99
CA MET A 239 2.69 -7.37 20.17
C MET A 239 1.56 -8.23 19.59
N PRO A 240 0.36 -8.24 20.22
CA PRO A 240 -0.78 -9.00 19.73
C PRO A 240 -1.20 -8.56 18.32
N GLY A 241 -1.25 -9.50 17.37
CA GLY A 241 -1.66 -9.25 15.98
C GLY A 241 -3.17 -9.48 15.72
N GLU A 242 -3.87 -10.14 16.64
CA GLU A 242 -5.24 -10.64 16.47
C GLU A 242 -6.27 -9.56 16.16
N PHE A 243 -6.07 -8.34 16.66
CA PHE A 243 -6.95 -7.22 16.33
C PHE A 243 -7.00 -6.97 14.81
N HIS A 244 -5.85 -7.06 14.14
CA HIS A 244 -5.79 -6.84 12.69
C HIS A 244 -6.20 -8.08 11.90
N GLN A 245 -6.08 -9.28 12.45
CA GLN A 245 -6.69 -10.50 11.87
C GLN A 245 -8.23 -10.39 11.90
N ALA A 246 -8.79 -9.92 13.00
CA ALA A 246 -10.22 -9.64 13.10
C ALA A 246 -10.65 -8.52 12.11
N ALA A 247 -9.82 -7.48 11.94
CA ALA A 247 -10.06 -6.43 10.95
C ALA A 247 -10.03 -6.97 9.51
N ALA A 248 -9.15 -7.92 9.18
CA ALA A 248 -9.15 -8.62 7.90
C ALA A 248 -10.50 -9.31 7.65
N THR A 249 -11.02 -10.03 8.63
CA THR A 249 -12.36 -10.68 8.54
C THR A 249 -13.48 -9.67 8.29
N VAL A 250 -13.41 -8.48 8.89
CA VAL A 250 -14.39 -7.40 8.61
C VAL A 250 -14.29 -6.96 7.14
N PHE A 251 -13.09 -6.77 6.61
CA PHE A 251 -12.89 -6.38 5.21
C PHE A 251 -13.25 -7.50 4.22
N GLU A 252 -13.07 -8.78 4.58
CA GLU A 252 -13.56 -9.91 3.79
C GLU A 252 -15.06 -9.85 3.59
N ARG A 253 -15.82 -9.55 4.65
CA ARG A 253 -17.29 -9.38 4.58
C ARG A 253 -17.72 -8.21 3.68
N LEU A 254 -16.87 -7.22 3.49
CA LEU A 254 -17.10 -6.06 2.62
C LEU A 254 -16.56 -6.24 1.21
N ALA A 255 -15.80 -7.31 0.91
CA ALA A 255 -15.09 -7.46 -0.35
C ALA A 255 -15.99 -7.54 -1.59
N HIS A 256 -17.24 -7.99 -1.41
CA HIS A 256 -18.24 -8.06 -2.48
C HIS A 256 -18.69 -6.68 -3.00
N PHE A 257 -18.45 -5.59 -2.25
CA PHE A 257 -18.69 -4.21 -2.70
C PHE A 257 -17.60 -3.69 -3.67
N LYS A 258 -16.70 -4.55 -4.12
CA LYS A 258 -15.67 -4.16 -5.07
C LYS A 258 -16.28 -3.40 -6.25
N ASP A 259 -15.71 -2.20 -6.52
CA ASP A 259 -16.08 -1.33 -7.63
C ASP A 259 -17.55 -0.82 -7.62
N THR A 260 -18.28 -0.97 -6.49
CA THR A 260 -19.63 -0.42 -6.31
C THR A 260 -19.55 1.09 -6.06
N THR A 261 -20.40 1.88 -6.73
CA THR A 261 -20.37 3.36 -6.66
C THR A 261 -21.43 3.94 -5.71
N ASP A 262 -22.62 3.37 -5.67
CA ASP A 262 -23.74 3.92 -4.90
C ASP A 262 -24.05 3.03 -3.69
N LEU A 263 -23.26 3.22 -2.63
CA LEU A 263 -23.38 2.47 -1.39
C LEU A 263 -24.09 3.30 -0.32
N ASP A 264 -25.06 2.65 0.32
CA ASP A 264 -25.69 3.11 1.56
C ASP A 264 -24.94 2.56 2.79
N LEU A 265 -24.90 3.35 3.85
CA LEU A 265 -24.31 2.92 5.11
C LEU A 265 -25.04 1.68 5.68
N SER A 266 -26.36 1.59 5.49
CA SER A 266 -27.14 0.45 5.96
C SER A 266 -26.73 -0.86 5.32
N ASP A 267 -26.34 -0.85 4.03
CA ASP A 267 -25.87 -2.02 3.31
C ASP A 267 -24.50 -2.48 3.83
N VAL A 268 -23.60 -1.51 4.06
CA VAL A 268 -22.28 -1.77 4.64
C VAL A 268 -22.41 -2.40 6.03
N LEU A 269 -23.25 -1.84 6.90
CA LEU A 269 -23.46 -2.37 8.25
C LEU A 269 -24.15 -3.73 8.25
N ALA A 270 -25.12 -3.95 7.34
CA ALA A 270 -25.80 -5.24 7.20
C ALA A 270 -24.82 -6.34 6.79
N SER A 271 -23.93 -6.06 5.83
CA SER A 271 -22.93 -7.03 5.34
C SER A 271 -21.96 -7.48 6.42
N VAL A 272 -21.53 -6.57 7.29
CA VAL A 272 -20.62 -6.93 8.39
C VAL A 272 -21.33 -7.76 9.46
N GLY A 273 -22.63 -7.53 9.68
CA GLY A 273 -23.43 -8.26 10.66
C GLY A 273 -23.80 -9.70 10.27
N GLN A 274 -23.67 -10.06 8.99
CA GLN A 274 -24.00 -11.42 8.54
C GLN A 274 -22.84 -12.38 8.84
N ARG A 275 -23.15 -13.56 9.42
CA ARG A 275 -22.16 -14.65 9.52
C ARG A 275 -21.89 -15.18 8.12
N SER A 276 -20.62 -15.34 7.75
CA SER A 276 -20.24 -16.07 6.53
C SER A 276 -20.82 -17.48 6.61
N SER A 277 -21.75 -17.81 5.74
CA SER A 277 -22.45 -19.11 5.71
C SER A 277 -21.54 -20.27 5.28
N SER A 278 -20.24 -20.05 5.08
CA SER A 278 -19.31 -21.02 4.49
C SER A 278 -18.42 -21.79 5.48
N LEU A 279 -18.55 -21.60 6.81
CA LEU A 279 -17.67 -22.26 7.79
C LEU A 279 -18.32 -23.39 8.60
N PHE A 280 -19.59 -23.77 8.36
CA PHE A 280 -20.26 -24.88 9.05
C PHE A 280 -21.07 -25.75 8.09
N GLN A 281 -20.43 -26.31 7.05
CA GLN A 281 -20.89 -27.52 6.35
C GLN A 281 -19.75 -28.53 6.36
N SER A 282 -19.50 -29.11 7.50
CA SER A 282 -18.90 -30.47 7.68
C SER A 282 -18.97 -30.78 9.18
N GLY A 283 -20.07 -31.37 9.59
CA GLY A 283 -20.20 -32.14 10.80
C GLY A 283 -20.52 -33.58 10.42
#